data_778148493fa97617ac10a8708fb9e5e5
#
_entry.id   778148493fa97617ac10a8708fb9e5e5
#
_cell.length_a   1.000
_cell.length_b   1.000
_cell.length_c   1.000
_cell.angle_alpha   90.00
_cell.angle_beta   90.00
_cell.angle_gamma   90.00
#
_symmetry.space_group_name_H-M   'P 1'
#
loop_
_entity.id
_entity.type
_entity.pdbx_description
1 polymer ?
#
loop_
_entity_poly.entity_id
_entity_poly.type
_entity_poly.pdbx_seq_one_letter_code
_entity_poly.pdbx_strand_id
1 'polypeptide(L)'
;MGTAADILALAHDQLGNGGARYWDWYTQNVRPSQGSFVDGNVTPYCAEYVSWLLAMTGTPCEYFPDSCAFDARDIPEGRRIYGKDLRPGDLVAFDWDDDQRGDHVGLIKSVHDWGCGTNEGNTGADMCVHERQRVWDVILFGIRPEYEEGIDVISDDDVQRIAAACASYVWGETDKKANLNMYNAVHWTYQLAQLAVELLKRIARKIGA
;
A
#
# COMPACT_ATOMS: atom_id res chain seq x y z
N MET A 1 -9.25 -13.18 -6.80
CA MET A 1 -7.98 -12.46 -6.54
C MET A 1 -8.29 -11.25 -5.71
N GLY A 2 -7.35 -10.80 -4.87
CA GLY A 2 -7.50 -9.57 -4.12
C GLY A 2 -7.21 -8.33 -4.96
N THR A 3 -7.73 -7.18 -4.52
CA THR A 3 -7.44 -5.87 -5.09
C THR A 3 -6.28 -5.19 -4.35
N ALA A 4 -5.70 -4.14 -4.92
CA ALA A 4 -4.74 -3.30 -4.21
C ALA A 4 -5.33 -2.68 -2.93
N ALA A 5 -6.62 -2.36 -2.92
CA ALA A 5 -7.31 -1.86 -1.73
C ALA A 5 -7.43 -2.92 -0.62
N ASP A 6 -7.65 -4.20 -0.98
CA ASP A 6 -7.75 -5.27 0.02
C ASP A 6 -6.42 -5.50 0.74
N ILE A 7 -5.30 -5.53 0.01
CA ILE A 7 -3.98 -5.72 0.63
C ILE A 7 -3.59 -4.52 1.50
N LEU A 8 -3.91 -3.29 1.08
CA LEU A 8 -3.65 -2.08 1.85
C LEU A 8 -4.49 -2.02 3.13
N ALA A 9 -5.77 -2.40 3.06
CA ALA A 9 -6.65 -2.48 4.23
C ALA A 9 -6.13 -3.54 5.21
N LEU A 10 -5.77 -4.74 4.72
CA LEU A 10 -5.20 -5.79 5.54
C LEU A 10 -3.88 -5.36 6.19
N ALA A 11 -3.00 -4.68 5.45
CA ALA A 11 -1.74 -4.17 5.95
C ALA A 11 -1.92 -3.13 7.06
N HIS A 12 -2.92 -2.25 6.91
CA HIS A 12 -3.28 -1.27 7.94
C HIS A 12 -3.73 -1.95 9.25
N ASP A 13 -4.52 -3.02 9.15
CA ASP A 13 -4.99 -3.79 10.31
C ASP A 13 -3.85 -4.53 11.05
N GLN A 14 -2.66 -4.62 10.45
CA GLN A 14 -1.50 -5.26 11.07
C GLN A 14 -0.62 -4.31 11.87
N LEU A 15 -0.87 -3.02 11.87
CA LEU A 15 -0.05 -2.03 12.58
C LEU A 15 0.17 -2.40 14.05
N GLY A 16 1.43 -2.35 14.48
CA GLY A 16 1.87 -2.70 15.84
C GLY A 16 2.04 -4.21 16.10
N ASN A 17 1.72 -5.08 15.15
CA ASN A 17 1.93 -6.52 15.31
C ASN A 17 3.41 -6.89 15.12
N GLY A 18 3.88 -7.84 15.94
CA GLY A 18 5.20 -8.45 15.82
C GLY A 18 5.24 -9.62 14.83
N GLY A 19 6.44 -10.15 14.58
CA GLY A 19 6.76 -11.07 13.48
C GLY A 19 6.29 -12.51 13.61
N ALA A 20 6.07 -13.02 14.83
CA ALA A 20 5.86 -14.45 15.08
C ALA A 20 4.78 -15.10 14.19
N ARG A 21 3.62 -14.44 14.05
CA ARG A 21 2.51 -14.97 13.24
C ARG A 21 2.83 -15.10 11.76
N TYR A 22 3.62 -14.16 11.19
CA TYR A 22 3.97 -14.16 9.77
C TYR A 22 5.04 -15.20 9.48
N TRP A 23 6.01 -15.31 10.38
CA TRP A 23 7.04 -16.34 10.35
C TRP A 23 6.47 -17.75 10.48
N ASP A 24 5.59 -17.99 11.46
CA ASP A 24 4.94 -19.28 11.66
C ASP A 24 4.10 -19.67 10.45
N TRP A 25 3.35 -18.73 9.89
CA TRP A 25 2.58 -18.97 8.66
C TRP A 25 3.51 -19.33 7.50
N TYR A 26 4.58 -18.55 7.30
CA TYR A 26 5.53 -18.76 6.20
C TYR A 26 6.23 -20.12 6.32
N THR A 27 6.68 -20.47 7.50
CA THR A 27 7.29 -21.78 7.79
C THR A 27 6.33 -22.94 7.53
N GLN A 28 5.05 -22.79 7.87
CA GLN A 28 4.06 -23.85 7.67
C GLN A 28 3.63 -24.00 6.21
N ASN A 29 3.60 -22.92 5.42
CA ASN A 29 2.97 -22.91 4.10
C ASN A 29 3.95 -22.76 2.94
N VAL A 30 5.14 -22.17 3.16
CA VAL A 30 6.08 -21.82 2.10
C VAL A 30 7.43 -22.50 2.29
N ARG A 31 8.06 -22.33 3.44
CA ARG A 31 9.44 -22.84 3.68
C ARG A 31 9.58 -23.55 5.02
N PRO A 32 9.18 -24.83 5.11
CA PRO A 32 9.23 -25.58 6.38
C PRO A 32 10.62 -25.71 7.03
N SER A 33 11.70 -25.55 6.26
CA SER A 33 13.09 -25.64 6.74
C SER A 33 13.62 -24.37 7.39
N GLN A 34 12.84 -23.31 7.48
CA GLN A 34 13.32 -21.99 7.91
C GLN A 34 13.63 -21.89 9.43
N GLY A 35 13.16 -22.85 10.22
CA GLY A 35 13.37 -22.85 11.66
C GLY A 35 12.35 -22.02 12.44
N SER A 36 12.58 -21.86 13.74
CA SER A 36 11.66 -21.16 14.65
C SER A 36 11.92 -19.66 14.67
N PHE A 37 10.85 -18.90 14.89
CA PHE A 37 10.95 -17.46 15.12
C PHE A 37 11.68 -17.16 16.43
N VAL A 38 12.61 -16.21 16.41
CA VAL A 38 13.28 -15.66 17.58
C VAL A 38 13.06 -14.14 17.60
N ASP A 39 12.36 -13.68 18.62
CA ASP A 39 12.06 -12.26 18.81
C ASP A 39 13.29 -11.40 19.12
N GLY A 40 13.15 -10.09 19.17
CA GLY A 40 14.22 -9.17 19.56
C GLY A 40 15.24 -8.87 18.46
N ASN A 41 14.79 -8.71 17.22
CA ASN A 41 15.61 -8.37 16.05
C ASN A 41 16.61 -9.49 15.63
N VAL A 42 16.34 -10.72 16.03
CA VAL A 42 17.16 -11.88 15.65
C VAL A 42 16.68 -12.50 14.36
N THR A 43 15.35 -12.52 14.16
CA THR A 43 14.71 -13.11 12.98
C THR A 43 14.01 -12.02 12.17
N PRO A 44 14.62 -11.51 11.10
CA PRO A 44 13.96 -10.56 10.21
C PRO A 44 12.77 -11.23 9.50
N TYR A 45 11.65 -10.54 9.42
CA TYR A 45 10.41 -11.10 8.86
C TYR A 45 9.71 -10.19 7.85
N CYS A 46 10.41 -9.22 7.30
CA CYS A 46 9.81 -8.27 6.34
C CYS A 46 9.23 -8.96 5.10
N ALA A 47 9.94 -9.96 4.56
CA ALA A 47 9.47 -10.72 3.40
C ALA A 47 8.34 -11.69 3.76
N GLU A 48 8.40 -12.33 4.92
CA GLU A 48 7.34 -13.20 5.44
C GLU A 48 6.05 -12.44 5.68
N TYR A 49 6.15 -11.20 6.16
CA TYR A 49 5.02 -10.31 6.32
C TYR A 49 4.34 -9.99 4.98
N VAL A 50 5.11 -9.56 3.99
CA VAL A 50 4.59 -9.25 2.66
C VAL A 50 4.01 -10.50 2.00
N SER A 51 4.68 -11.66 2.10
CA SER A 51 4.18 -12.93 1.60
C SER A 51 2.85 -13.33 2.24
N TRP A 52 2.71 -13.10 3.54
CA TRP A 52 1.47 -13.33 4.27
C TRP A 52 0.34 -12.43 3.77
N LEU A 53 0.60 -11.14 3.55
CA LEU A 53 -0.39 -10.20 3.01
C LEU A 53 -0.91 -10.67 1.63
N LEU A 54 0.00 -11.04 0.73
CA LEU A 54 -0.34 -11.54 -0.60
C LEU A 54 -1.20 -12.81 -0.53
N ALA A 55 -0.82 -13.74 0.32
CA ALA A 55 -1.56 -14.99 0.48
C ALA A 55 -2.95 -14.78 1.08
N MET A 56 -3.07 -13.95 2.12
CA MET A 56 -4.36 -13.70 2.78
C MET A 56 -5.35 -12.94 1.89
N THR A 57 -4.86 -12.14 0.96
CA THR A 57 -5.70 -11.46 -0.03
C THR A 57 -5.91 -12.28 -1.31
N GLY A 58 -5.24 -13.44 -1.43
CA GLY A 58 -5.29 -14.24 -2.65
C GLY A 58 -4.71 -13.52 -3.86
N THR A 59 -3.69 -12.70 -3.65
CA THR A 59 -3.04 -11.87 -4.68
C THR A 59 -1.77 -12.55 -5.17
N PRO A 60 -1.70 -13.09 -6.39
CA PRO A 60 -0.48 -13.70 -6.92
C PRO A 60 0.62 -12.64 -7.12
N CYS A 61 1.86 -13.04 -6.86
CA CYS A 61 3.02 -12.28 -7.23
C CYS A 61 4.13 -13.23 -7.68
N GLU A 62 4.59 -13.08 -8.91
CA GLU A 62 5.50 -14.03 -9.58
C GLU A 62 6.77 -14.32 -8.79
N TYR A 63 7.28 -13.34 -8.06
CA TYR A 63 8.56 -13.44 -7.34
C TYR A 63 8.39 -13.62 -5.82
N PHE A 64 7.17 -13.73 -5.35
CA PHE A 64 6.82 -13.98 -3.96
C PHE A 64 5.85 -15.15 -3.86
N PRO A 65 5.97 -15.97 -2.83
CA PRO A 65 6.69 -15.80 -1.58
C PRO A 65 8.09 -16.43 -1.50
N ASP A 66 8.71 -16.84 -2.59
CA ASP A 66 9.93 -17.66 -2.56
C ASP A 66 11.20 -16.87 -2.22
N SER A 67 11.20 -15.55 -2.28
CA SER A 67 12.36 -14.72 -2.00
C SER A 67 12.25 -14.05 -0.64
N CYS A 68 13.30 -14.17 0.19
CA CYS A 68 13.38 -13.46 1.46
C CYS A 68 13.64 -11.96 1.29
N ALA A 69 14.29 -11.58 0.21
CA ALA A 69 14.42 -10.23 -0.31
C ALA A 69 14.65 -10.35 -1.80
N PHE A 70 14.04 -9.48 -2.59
CA PHE A 70 14.32 -9.47 -4.02
C PHE A 70 15.31 -8.36 -4.35
N ASP A 71 16.26 -8.67 -5.21
CA ASP A 71 17.25 -7.72 -5.69
C ASP A 71 17.29 -7.67 -7.24
N ALA A 72 18.15 -6.81 -7.76
CA ALA A 72 18.27 -6.62 -9.20
C ALA A 72 18.72 -7.88 -9.96
N ARG A 73 19.28 -8.89 -9.27
CA ARG A 73 19.72 -10.14 -9.91
C ARG A 73 18.56 -11.13 -10.09
N ASP A 74 17.60 -11.09 -9.19
CA ASP A 74 16.49 -12.05 -9.13
C ASP A 74 15.30 -11.62 -9.99
N ILE A 75 15.13 -10.31 -10.18
CA ILE A 75 13.98 -9.73 -10.89
C ILE A 75 14.42 -9.20 -12.27
N PRO A 76 13.85 -9.71 -13.37
CA PRO A 76 14.14 -9.17 -14.71
C PRO A 76 13.84 -7.68 -14.83
N GLU A 77 14.69 -6.94 -15.56
CA GLU A 77 14.58 -5.48 -15.72
C GLU A 77 13.17 -5.04 -16.17
N GLY A 78 12.56 -5.75 -17.10
CA GLY A 78 11.22 -5.44 -17.60
C GLY A 78 10.08 -5.67 -16.61
N ARG A 79 10.36 -6.19 -15.42
CA ARG A 79 9.40 -6.39 -14.32
C ARG A 79 9.58 -5.39 -13.19
N ARG A 80 10.66 -4.62 -13.22
CA ARG A 80 10.98 -3.60 -12.21
C ARG A 80 10.24 -2.31 -12.50
N ILE A 81 9.78 -1.67 -11.44
CA ILE A 81 9.07 -0.38 -11.47
C ILE A 81 9.87 0.61 -10.64
N TYR A 82 10.08 1.80 -11.18
CA TYR A 82 10.93 2.81 -10.55
C TYR A 82 10.17 4.10 -10.23
N GLY A 83 10.55 4.75 -9.15
CA GLY A 83 10.15 6.09 -8.81
C GLY A 83 8.62 6.29 -8.85
N LYS A 84 8.18 7.30 -9.59
CA LYS A 84 6.76 7.70 -9.65
C LYS A 84 5.85 6.75 -10.44
N ASP A 85 6.40 5.74 -11.12
CA ASP A 85 5.59 4.70 -11.77
C ASP A 85 5.08 3.65 -10.77
N LEU A 86 5.63 3.64 -9.56
CA LEU A 86 5.10 2.89 -8.42
C LEU A 86 3.69 3.37 -8.06
N ARG A 87 2.87 2.46 -7.55
CA ARG A 87 1.48 2.72 -7.14
C ARG A 87 1.19 2.09 -5.79
N PRO A 88 0.17 2.57 -5.07
CA PRO A 88 -0.33 1.89 -3.89
C PRO A 88 -0.64 0.42 -4.18
N GLY A 89 -0.12 -0.48 -3.34
CA GLY A 89 -0.19 -1.92 -3.51
C GLY A 89 1.05 -2.55 -4.16
N ASP A 90 1.95 -1.80 -4.79
CA ASP A 90 3.21 -2.36 -5.27
C ASP A 90 4.11 -2.75 -4.10
N LEU A 91 4.86 -3.84 -4.26
CA LEU A 91 5.94 -4.21 -3.35
C LEU A 91 7.18 -3.40 -3.69
N VAL A 92 7.96 -3.01 -2.70
CA VAL A 92 9.16 -2.21 -2.88
C VAL A 92 10.34 -2.80 -2.13
N ALA A 93 11.47 -2.94 -2.81
CA ALA A 93 12.75 -3.30 -2.22
C ALA A 93 13.51 -2.04 -1.83
N PHE A 94 14.14 -2.07 -0.67
CA PHE A 94 15.01 -1.02 -0.17
C PHE A 94 16.46 -1.51 -0.18
N ASP A 95 17.37 -0.61 -0.51
CA ASP A 95 18.81 -0.80 -0.53
C ASP A 95 19.41 0.32 0.33
N TRP A 96 19.97 -0.05 1.49
CA TRP A 96 20.44 0.94 2.46
C TRP A 96 21.90 1.32 2.25
N ASP A 97 22.67 0.46 1.56
CA ASP A 97 24.12 0.63 1.37
C ASP A 97 24.56 0.76 -0.10
N ASP A 98 23.59 0.83 -1.03
CA ASP A 98 23.78 1.04 -2.48
C ASP A 98 24.59 -0.10 -3.14
N ASP A 99 24.45 -1.33 -2.63
CA ASP A 99 25.11 -2.53 -3.19
C ASP A 99 24.28 -3.25 -4.27
N GLN A 100 23.12 -2.71 -4.64
CA GLN A 100 22.15 -3.24 -5.59
C GLN A 100 21.47 -4.54 -5.14
N ARG A 101 21.40 -4.75 -3.84
CA ARG A 101 20.66 -5.84 -3.20
C ARG A 101 19.55 -5.30 -2.34
N GLY A 102 18.48 -6.06 -2.23
CA GLY A 102 17.38 -5.69 -1.35
C GLY A 102 17.70 -6.06 0.10
N ASP A 103 17.85 -5.05 0.95
CA ASP A 103 18.01 -5.21 2.39
C ASP A 103 16.71 -5.39 3.12
N HIS A 104 15.64 -4.85 2.55
CA HIS A 104 14.32 -4.78 3.16
C HIS A 104 13.23 -4.76 2.10
N VAL A 105 12.00 -5.12 2.48
CA VAL A 105 10.84 -5.07 1.60
C VAL A 105 9.64 -4.49 2.34
N GLY A 106 8.82 -3.73 1.61
CA GLY A 106 7.58 -3.16 2.11
C GLY A 106 6.50 -3.10 1.03
N LEU A 107 5.34 -2.60 1.42
CA LEU A 107 4.20 -2.35 0.57
C LEU A 107 4.04 -0.84 0.36
N ILE A 108 3.96 -0.37 -0.88
CA ILE A 108 3.68 1.05 -1.19
C ILE A 108 2.25 1.39 -0.77
N LYS A 109 2.11 2.44 0.02
CA LYS A 109 0.83 3.01 0.45
C LYS A 109 0.48 4.28 -0.32
N SER A 110 1.47 5.13 -0.58
CA SER A 110 1.30 6.39 -1.31
C SER A 110 2.59 6.79 -2.04
N VAL A 111 2.46 7.55 -3.12
CA VAL A 111 3.57 8.04 -3.92
C VAL A 111 3.55 9.57 -3.93
N HIS A 112 4.71 10.20 -3.73
CA HIS A 112 4.91 11.64 -3.62
C HIS A 112 6.10 12.07 -4.46
N ASP A 113 6.27 13.39 -4.68
CA ASP A 113 7.42 13.91 -5.43
C ASP A 113 8.77 13.61 -4.77
N TRP A 114 8.80 13.55 -3.45
CA TRP A 114 10.01 13.36 -2.64
C TRP A 114 10.28 11.90 -2.27
N GLY A 115 9.34 10.97 -2.49
CA GLY A 115 9.44 9.58 -2.06
C GLY A 115 8.09 8.91 -1.97
N CYS A 116 7.94 7.97 -1.05
CA CYS A 116 6.70 7.23 -0.86
C CYS A 116 6.36 6.99 0.63
N GLY A 117 5.08 6.80 0.89
CA GLY A 117 4.59 6.20 2.13
C GLY A 117 4.52 4.70 1.96
N THR A 118 4.93 3.94 2.96
CA THR A 118 4.97 2.48 2.95
C THR A 118 4.32 1.88 4.19
N ASN A 119 3.95 0.60 4.10
CA ASN A 119 3.66 -0.25 5.24
C ASN A 119 4.69 -1.38 5.26
N GLU A 120 5.36 -1.57 6.37
CA GLU A 120 6.54 -2.44 6.49
C GLU A 120 6.46 -3.30 7.76
N GLY A 121 6.74 -4.59 7.63
CA GLY A 121 7.03 -5.46 8.77
C GLY A 121 8.50 -5.38 9.17
N ASN A 122 8.83 -5.76 10.38
CA ASN A 122 10.20 -5.77 10.89
C ASN A 122 10.89 -4.40 10.82
N THR A 123 10.21 -3.34 11.22
CA THR A 123 10.70 -1.97 11.13
C THR A 123 10.47 -1.21 12.44
N GLY A 124 11.22 -0.12 12.66
CA GLY A 124 11.17 0.63 13.90
C GLY A 124 12.02 0.07 15.02
N ALA A 125 11.99 0.74 16.17
CA ALA A 125 12.77 0.32 17.33
C ALA A 125 12.23 -0.95 18.00
N ASP A 126 10.93 -1.20 17.83
CA ASP A 126 10.21 -2.37 18.36
C ASP A 126 10.10 -3.52 17.36
N MET A 127 10.64 -3.34 16.14
CA MET A 127 10.62 -4.32 15.06
C MET A 127 9.22 -4.84 14.71
N CYS A 128 8.19 -4.03 14.93
CA CYS A 128 6.80 -4.34 14.59
C CYS A 128 6.43 -3.89 13.17
N VAL A 129 5.15 -4.04 12.81
CA VAL A 129 4.59 -3.50 11.58
C VAL A 129 4.29 -2.02 11.76
N HIS A 130 4.85 -1.17 10.89
CA HIS A 130 4.63 0.28 10.91
C HIS A 130 4.45 0.87 9.52
N GLU A 131 3.78 2.02 9.48
CA GLU A 131 3.83 2.90 8.32
C GLU A 131 5.09 3.76 8.37
N ARG A 132 5.74 3.96 7.22
CA ARG A 132 6.98 4.72 7.06
C ARG A 132 6.88 5.73 5.93
N GLN A 133 7.77 6.70 5.97
CA GLN A 133 8.03 7.62 4.87
C GLN A 133 9.45 7.34 4.37
N ARG A 134 9.59 7.09 3.06
CA ARG A 134 10.86 6.71 2.43
C ARG A 134 11.18 7.65 1.28
N VAL A 135 12.39 8.19 1.24
CA VAL A 135 12.89 8.98 0.12
C VAL A 135 13.27 8.07 -1.04
N TRP A 136 13.31 8.63 -2.27
CA TRP A 136 13.63 7.83 -3.45
C TRP A 136 15.03 7.21 -3.43
N ASP A 137 15.99 7.85 -2.78
CA ASP A 137 17.39 7.41 -2.76
C ASP A 137 17.64 6.05 -2.10
N VAL A 138 16.71 5.58 -1.28
CA VAL A 138 16.80 4.26 -0.61
C VAL A 138 15.95 3.19 -1.27
N ILE A 139 15.28 3.51 -2.38
CA ILE A 139 14.40 2.60 -3.09
C ILE A 139 15.13 2.00 -4.27
N LEU A 140 15.34 0.69 -4.22
CA LEU A 140 15.99 -0.04 -5.29
C LEU A 140 15.05 -0.14 -6.52
N PHE A 141 13.90 -0.75 -6.36
CA PHE A 141 12.79 -0.82 -7.32
C PHE A 141 11.56 -1.44 -6.65
N GLY A 142 10.44 -1.45 -7.36
CA GLY A 142 9.26 -2.21 -6.96
C GLY A 142 8.85 -3.23 -8.00
N ILE A 143 7.91 -4.09 -7.59
CA ILE A 143 7.19 -5.02 -8.47
C ILE A 143 5.69 -4.91 -8.19
N ARG A 144 4.88 -5.13 -9.22
CA ARG A 144 3.43 -5.10 -9.11
C ARG A 144 2.86 -6.51 -9.02
N PRO A 145 2.19 -6.86 -7.90
CA PRO A 145 1.41 -8.08 -7.83
C PRO A 145 0.28 -8.11 -8.86
N GLU A 146 -0.23 -9.29 -9.16
CA GLU A 146 -1.40 -9.46 -10.02
C GLU A 146 -2.66 -9.18 -9.22
N TYR A 147 -3.15 -7.96 -9.32
CA TYR A 147 -4.43 -7.58 -8.72
C TYR A 147 -5.58 -7.90 -9.66
N GLU A 148 -6.72 -8.28 -9.08
CA GLU A 148 -7.97 -8.20 -9.81
C GLU A 148 -8.18 -6.73 -10.23
N GLU A 149 -8.50 -6.49 -11.51
CA GLU A 149 -8.85 -5.14 -11.96
C GLU A 149 -10.10 -4.71 -11.20
N GLY A 150 -9.90 -4.16 -10.02
CA GLY A 150 -10.96 -3.45 -9.29
C GLY A 150 -11.27 -2.17 -10.05
N ILE A 151 -12.50 -1.75 -10.00
CA ILE A 151 -12.83 -0.33 -10.26
C ILE A 151 -11.83 0.47 -9.43
N ASP A 152 -11.01 1.29 -10.08
CA ASP A 152 -10.00 2.13 -9.43
C ASP A 152 -10.63 2.75 -8.18
N VAL A 153 -10.18 2.31 -7.01
CA VAL A 153 -10.71 2.85 -5.77
C VAL A 153 -10.25 4.29 -5.74
N ILE A 154 -11.19 5.19 -5.93
CA ILE A 154 -10.93 6.63 -5.83
C ILE A 154 -10.20 6.86 -4.51
N SER A 155 -8.94 7.27 -4.58
CA SER A 155 -8.12 7.53 -3.40
C SER A 155 -8.71 8.70 -2.60
N ASP A 156 -8.38 8.81 -1.32
CA ASP A 156 -8.76 9.98 -0.52
C ASP A 156 -8.26 11.28 -1.16
N ASP A 157 -7.13 11.24 -1.85
CA ASP A 157 -6.59 12.38 -2.61
C ASP A 157 -7.46 12.70 -3.82
N ASP A 158 -7.94 11.70 -4.56
CA ASP A 158 -8.89 11.92 -5.65
C ASP A 158 -10.23 12.46 -5.14
N VAL A 159 -10.71 11.95 -4.01
CA VAL A 159 -11.93 12.50 -3.36
C VAL A 159 -11.71 13.97 -2.98
N GLN A 160 -10.55 14.32 -2.43
CA GLN A 160 -10.23 15.71 -2.11
C GLN A 160 -10.08 16.59 -3.36
N ARG A 161 -9.44 16.09 -4.41
CA ARG A 161 -9.32 16.78 -5.69
C ARG A 161 -10.67 17.00 -6.36
N ILE A 162 -11.54 15.99 -6.35
CA ILE A 162 -12.92 16.11 -6.84
C ILE A 162 -13.71 17.11 -6.00
N ALA A 163 -13.60 17.04 -4.66
CA ALA A 163 -14.26 17.98 -3.77
C ALA A 163 -13.78 19.42 -3.98
N ALA A 164 -12.46 19.62 -4.17
CA ALA A 164 -11.89 20.93 -4.48
C ALA A 164 -12.35 21.47 -5.85
N ALA A 165 -12.41 20.61 -6.86
CA ALA A 165 -12.92 20.96 -8.19
C ALA A 165 -14.41 21.32 -8.15
N CYS A 166 -15.24 20.55 -7.44
CA CYS A 166 -16.65 20.85 -7.23
C CYS A 166 -16.84 22.17 -6.47
N ALA A 167 -16.05 22.41 -5.42
CA ALA A 167 -16.08 23.66 -4.68
C ALA A 167 -15.71 24.85 -5.58
N SER A 168 -14.66 24.72 -6.40
CA SER A 168 -14.24 25.74 -7.36
C SER A 168 -15.34 26.06 -8.40
N TYR A 169 -16.02 25.03 -8.91
CA TYR A 169 -17.12 25.19 -9.85
C TYR A 169 -18.33 25.90 -9.20
N VAL A 170 -18.75 25.44 -8.03
CA VAL A 170 -19.89 26.02 -7.29
C VAL A 170 -19.62 27.47 -6.88
N TRP A 171 -18.37 27.79 -6.51
CA TRP A 171 -18.01 29.13 -6.03
C TRP A 171 -17.56 30.07 -7.14
N GLY A 172 -17.13 29.55 -8.29
CA GLY A 172 -16.76 30.37 -9.45
C GLY A 172 -17.94 31.02 -10.15
N GLU A 173 -19.16 30.45 -10.01
CA GLU A 173 -20.38 30.95 -10.65
C GLU A 173 -21.33 31.68 -9.70
N THR A 174 -21.14 31.65 -8.39
CA THR A 174 -22.02 32.31 -7.46
C THR A 174 -21.61 33.76 -7.21
N ASP A 175 -22.47 34.65 -7.64
CA ASP A 175 -22.45 36.08 -7.33
C ASP A 175 -22.19 36.34 -5.85
N LYS A 176 -21.32 37.30 -5.53
CA LYS A 176 -20.77 37.66 -4.18
C LYS A 176 -21.85 38.04 -3.12
N LYS A 177 -23.11 37.75 -3.34
CA LYS A 177 -24.25 38.09 -2.45
C LYS A 177 -24.78 36.95 -1.59
N ALA A 178 -24.35 35.70 -1.81
CA ALA A 178 -24.78 34.61 -0.94
C ALA A 178 -23.86 34.52 0.30
N ASN A 179 -24.42 34.91 1.43
CA ASN A 179 -23.80 34.84 2.76
C ASN A 179 -23.71 33.38 3.26
N LEU A 180 -23.26 32.44 2.39
CA LEU A 180 -23.03 31.07 2.76
C LEU A 180 -21.61 30.97 3.38
N ASN A 181 -21.54 30.48 4.61
CA ASN A 181 -20.31 30.20 5.29
C ASN A 181 -19.51 29.17 4.46
N MET A 182 -18.36 29.59 3.91
CA MET A 182 -17.49 28.80 3.05
C MET A 182 -17.12 27.45 3.70
N TYR A 183 -16.96 27.42 5.02
CA TYR A 183 -16.71 26.21 5.79
C TYR A 183 -17.86 25.18 5.64
N ASN A 184 -19.09 25.62 5.72
CA ASN A 184 -20.25 24.72 5.59
C ASN A 184 -20.37 24.14 4.17
N ALA A 185 -20.06 24.91 3.15
CA ALA A 185 -20.15 24.44 1.77
C ALA A 185 -19.05 23.41 1.44
N VAL A 186 -17.81 23.63 1.89
CA VAL A 186 -16.71 22.67 1.76
C VAL A 186 -17.05 21.40 2.54
N HIS A 187 -17.58 21.52 3.75
CA HIS A 187 -18.01 20.39 4.57
C HIS A 187 -19.13 19.58 3.89
N TRP A 188 -20.14 20.23 3.36
CA TRP A 188 -21.22 19.55 2.64
C TRP A 188 -20.76 18.89 1.35
N THR A 189 -19.87 19.53 0.59
CA THR A 189 -19.31 18.95 -0.65
C THR A 189 -18.49 17.69 -0.32
N TYR A 190 -17.70 17.72 0.74
CA TYR A 190 -16.96 16.56 1.22
C TYR A 190 -17.89 15.41 1.65
N GLN A 191 -18.95 15.69 2.40
CA GLN A 191 -19.95 14.71 2.82
C GLN A 191 -20.68 14.08 1.62
N LEU A 192 -21.02 14.88 0.61
CA LEU A 192 -21.67 14.40 -0.61
C LEU A 192 -20.71 13.51 -1.43
N ALA A 193 -19.43 13.85 -1.53
CA ALA A 193 -18.43 13.02 -2.20
C ALA A 193 -18.26 11.67 -1.49
N GLN A 194 -18.22 11.66 -0.16
CA GLN A 194 -18.16 10.43 0.66
C GLN A 194 -19.41 9.55 0.44
N LEU A 195 -20.60 10.15 0.44
CA LEU A 195 -21.87 9.46 0.17
C LEU A 195 -21.91 8.87 -1.24
N ALA A 196 -21.40 9.59 -2.24
CA ALA A 196 -21.32 9.12 -3.62
C ALA A 196 -20.40 7.90 -3.74
N VAL A 197 -19.23 7.94 -3.10
CA VAL A 197 -18.29 6.80 -3.05
C VAL A 197 -18.94 5.58 -2.39
N GLU A 198 -19.61 5.77 -1.24
CA GLU A 198 -20.33 4.67 -0.57
C GLU A 198 -21.46 4.09 -1.42
N LEU A 199 -22.20 4.93 -2.15
CA LEU A 199 -23.26 4.49 -3.05
C LEU A 199 -22.67 3.67 -4.22
N LEU A 200 -21.57 4.12 -4.82
CA LEU A 200 -20.88 3.40 -5.88
C LEU A 200 -20.36 2.05 -5.41
N LYS A 201 -19.77 1.97 -4.21
CA LYS A 201 -19.36 0.70 -3.59
C LYS A 201 -20.54 -0.26 -3.36
N ARG A 202 -21.73 0.27 -2.99
CA ARG A 202 -22.95 -0.54 -2.83
C ARG A 202 -23.49 -1.02 -4.17
N ILE A 203 -23.42 -0.20 -5.21
CA ILE A 203 -23.83 -0.57 -6.57
C ILE A 203 -22.91 -1.65 -7.11
N ALA A 204 -21.60 -1.48 -7.01
CA ALA A 204 -20.60 -2.47 -7.43
C ALA A 204 -20.85 -3.84 -6.77
N ARG A 205 -21.08 -3.87 -5.46
CA ARG A 205 -21.44 -5.12 -4.73
C ARG A 205 -22.75 -5.76 -5.21
N LYS A 206 -23.73 -4.99 -5.68
CA LYS A 206 -25.01 -5.52 -6.17
C LYS A 206 -24.97 -6.06 -7.58
N ILE A 207 -24.09 -5.56 -8.43
CA ILE A 207 -23.96 -6.02 -9.83
C ILE A 207 -22.92 -7.17 -9.95
N GLY A 208 -22.32 -7.60 -8.83
CA GLY A 208 -21.37 -8.72 -8.82
C GLY A 208 -20.00 -8.36 -9.42
N ALA A 209 -19.67 -7.08 -9.40
CA ALA A 209 -18.34 -6.59 -9.76
C ALA A 209 -17.46 -6.56 -8.52
#